data_d4bb70c3a437d43676d07a0f0ea97e98
#
_entry.id   d4bb70c3a437d43676d07a0f0ea97e98
#
_cell.length_a   1.000
_cell.length_b   1.000
_cell.length_c   1.000
_cell.angle_alpha   90.00
_cell.angle_beta   90.00
_cell.angle_gamma   90.00
#
_symmetry.space_group_name_H-M   'P 1'
#
loop_
_entity.id
_entity.type
_entity.pdbx_description
1 polymer ?
#
loop_
_entity_poly.entity_id
_entity_poly.type
_entity_poly.pdbx_seq_one_letter_code
_entity_poly.pdbx_strand_id
1 'polypeptide(L)'
;MRKLLTLFVVVAGFWTVVVFALVSDALAQTPKYKYEITKFGAPFPNATGAARDTVSVAADGKGSILVLRRSDPPVLIYDREGKLVNSWGTGLFVDTHNIDVDRFGFVWIGDRNGQMVYKFTMDGKQLMSIGTKGVKGDDTSKTSFNRASDVFVAPNGDIFVADGYENHRIVEFSKDGKFIKIIGGIKGKEPGRFDAVHGVQMDSKGRLIVLDRHDDDPRIQVWDQNGKFIEEWGGLHLTMGSGFTMDDNDTFYVGDTNGHQLITVKDGKGIDRIGGLQVEAHQATRDSGTGALYLAHTGAPGGMIWKVVIKK
;
A
#
# COMPACT_ATOMS: atom_id res chain seq x y z
N MET A 1 13.23 33.96 -9.47
CA MET A 1 12.55 35.20 -9.05
C MET A 1 11.10 35.10 -9.51
N ARG A 2 10.18 34.79 -8.60
CA ARG A 2 8.74 34.68 -8.88
C ARG A 2 8.12 36.08 -8.80
N LYS A 3 7.47 36.51 -9.87
CA LYS A 3 6.74 37.80 -9.88
C LYS A 3 5.39 37.61 -9.21
N LEU A 4 5.17 38.32 -8.13
CA LEU A 4 3.85 38.44 -7.50
C LEU A 4 3.02 39.40 -8.37
N LEU A 5 1.92 38.96 -8.93
CA LEU A 5 0.97 39.82 -9.61
C LEU A 5 -0.16 40.16 -8.63
N THR A 6 -0.14 41.38 -8.12
CA THR A 6 -1.24 41.87 -7.28
C THR A 6 -2.16 42.69 -8.17
N LEU A 7 -3.40 42.24 -8.34
CA LEU A 7 -4.44 42.99 -9.04
C LEU A 7 -5.31 43.69 -8.00
N PHE A 8 -5.35 45.02 -8.03
CA PHE A 8 -6.26 45.79 -7.21
C PHE A 8 -7.49 46.18 -8.04
N VAL A 9 -8.68 45.81 -7.56
CA VAL A 9 -9.93 46.28 -8.11
C VAL A 9 -10.58 47.21 -7.08
N VAL A 10 -10.75 48.46 -7.42
CA VAL A 10 -11.43 49.46 -6.58
C VAL A 10 -12.85 49.63 -7.12
N VAL A 11 -13.85 49.26 -6.33
CA VAL A 11 -15.26 49.57 -6.60
C VAL A 11 -15.84 50.25 -5.37
N ALA A 12 -16.20 51.52 -5.55
CA ALA A 12 -17.04 52.37 -4.71
C ALA A 12 -17.11 51.99 -3.20
N GLY A 13 -16.12 52.40 -2.43
CA GLY A 13 -16.28 52.52 -0.97
C GLY A 13 -16.07 51.29 -0.11
N PHE A 14 -15.74 50.13 -0.67
CA PHE A 14 -15.39 48.90 0.09
C PHE A 14 -14.11 48.27 -0.44
N TRP A 15 -13.15 48.02 0.48
CA TRP A 15 -11.94 47.26 0.16
C TRP A 15 -12.24 45.78 0.30
N THR A 16 -12.28 45.05 -0.81
CA THR A 16 -12.31 43.56 -0.78
C THR A 16 -10.90 43.08 -1.07
N VAL A 17 -10.24 42.50 -0.07
CA VAL A 17 -8.98 41.81 -0.27
C VAL A 17 -9.31 40.39 -0.75
N VAL A 18 -9.09 40.14 -2.04
CA VAL A 18 -9.17 38.77 -2.57
C VAL A 18 -7.83 38.13 -2.36
N VAL A 19 -7.72 37.29 -1.35
CA VAL A 19 -6.55 36.44 -1.16
C VAL A 19 -6.70 35.26 -2.11
N PHE A 20 -5.94 35.29 -3.21
CA PHE A 20 -5.72 34.07 -3.99
C PHE A 20 -4.80 33.17 -3.18
N ALA A 21 -5.33 32.12 -2.60
CA ALA A 21 -4.51 31.03 -2.08
C ALA A 21 -3.70 30.47 -3.25
N LEU A 22 -2.37 30.54 -3.13
CA LEU A 22 -1.48 29.81 -4.02
C LEU A 22 -1.75 28.33 -3.81
N VAL A 23 -2.63 27.75 -4.64
CA VAL A 23 -2.69 26.31 -4.80
C VAL A 23 -1.33 25.91 -5.32
N SER A 24 -0.59 25.12 -4.57
CA SER A 24 0.75 24.70 -4.94
C SER A 24 0.70 24.03 -6.31
N ASP A 25 1.59 24.44 -7.23
CA ASP A 25 1.74 23.87 -8.58
C ASP A 25 1.90 22.34 -8.62
N ALA A 26 2.08 21.71 -7.46
CA ALA A 26 2.19 20.26 -7.31
C ALA A 26 0.88 19.50 -7.64
N LEU A 27 -0.29 20.17 -7.59
CA LEU A 27 -1.59 19.53 -7.84
C LEU A 27 -2.10 19.69 -9.28
N ALA A 28 -1.40 20.44 -10.13
CA ALA A 28 -1.86 20.81 -11.48
C ALA A 28 -1.00 20.22 -12.62
N GLN A 29 -0.16 19.22 -12.36
CA GLN A 29 0.53 18.57 -13.48
C GLN A 29 -0.46 17.72 -14.28
N THR A 30 -0.59 18.05 -15.58
CA THR A 30 -1.30 17.17 -16.52
C THR A 30 -0.59 15.81 -16.49
N PRO A 31 -1.30 14.71 -16.25
CA PRO A 31 -0.69 13.38 -16.23
C PRO A 31 0.08 13.10 -17.52
N LYS A 32 1.29 12.56 -17.39
CA LYS A 32 2.15 12.18 -18.52
C LYS A 32 1.51 11.07 -19.35
N TYR A 33 0.78 10.17 -18.69
CA TYR A 33 0.07 9.07 -19.33
C TYR A 33 -1.43 9.31 -19.34
N LYS A 34 -2.13 8.66 -20.25
CA LYS A 34 -3.60 8.58 -20.24
C LYS A 34 -4.02 7.40 -19.40
N TYR A 35 -5.06 7.58 -18.60
CA TYR A 35 -5.58 6.55 -17.70
C TYR A 35 -7.05 6.27 -17.99
N GLU A 36 -7.39 5.00 -17.95
CA GLU A 36 -8.79 4.56 -17.91
C GLU A 36 -9.03 3.99 -16.50
N ILE A 37 -9.98 4.58 -15.77
CA ILE A 37 -10.27 4.24 -14.37
C ILE A 37 -11.71 3.76 -14.29
N THR A 38 -11.91 2.52 -13.85
CA THR A 38 -13.23 1.90 -13.77
C THR A 38 -13.40 1.20 -12.41
N LYS A 39 -14.65 1.07 -11.95
CA LYS A 39 -14.96 0.24 -10.78
C LYS A 39 -14.80 -1.23 -11.15
N PHE A 40 -14.33 -2.02 -10.19
CA PHE A 40 -14.08 -3.44 -10.37
C PHE A 40 -14.76 -4.28 -9.29
N GLY A 41 -15.40 -5.38 -9.69
CA GLY A 41 -15.88 -6.42 -8.78
C GLY A 41 -17.04 -6.02 -7.87
N ALA A 42 -17.93 -5.13 -8.29
CA ALA A 42 -19.09 -4.72 -7.50
C ALA A 42 -20.39 -5.41 -7.93
N PRO A 43 -21.38 -5.59 -7.03
CA PRO A 43 -21.35 -5.33 -5.58
C PRO A 43 -20.66 -6.45 -4.81
N PHE A 44 -20.00 -6.09 -3.69
CA PHE A 44 -19.43 -7.11 -2.81
C PHE A 44 -20.52 -7.84 -2.01
N PRO A 45 -20.49 -9.17 -1.91
CA PRO A 45 -21.48 -9.93 -1.15
C PRO A 45 -21.41 -9.55 0.33
N ASN A 46 -22.57 -9.44 0.98
CA ASN A 46 -22.71 -9.10 2.39
C ASN A 46 -22.02 -7.79 2.82
N ALA A 47 -21.87 -6.84 1.91
CA ALA A 47 -21.33 -5.53 2.26
C ALA A 47 -22.22 -4.87 3.31
N THR A 48 -21.65 -4.59 4.48
CA THR A 48 -22.38 -4.00 5.61
C THR A 48 -22.60 -2.50 5.46
N GLY A 49 -22.02 -1.88 4.42
CA GLY A 49 -21.97 -0.42 4.27
C GLY A 49 -21.00 0.26 5.23
N ALA A 50 -20.25 -0.51 6.02
CA ALA A 50 -19.26 0.05 6.92
C ALA A 50 -18.13 0.71 6.14
N ALA A 51 -17.69 1.87 6.61
CA ALA A 51 -16.46 2.50 6.14
C ALA A 51 -15.26 1.60 6.49
N ARG A 52 -14.24 1.57 5.61
CA ARG A 52 -13.01 0.79 5.78
C ARG A 52 -13.22 -0.73 5.79
N ASP A 53 -14.25 -1.21 5.10
CA ASP A 53 -14.46 -2.64 4.93
C ASP A 53 -13.40 -3.26 4.01
N THR A 54 -13.25 -2.74 2.79
CA THR A 54 -12.17 -3.15 1.87
C THR A 54 -10.84 -2.54 2.30
N VAL A 55 -9.83 -3.37 2.50
CA VAL A 55 -8.54 -2.91 3.05
C VAL A 55 -7.37 -3.15 2.11
N SER A 56 -7.40 -4.22 1.32
CA SER A 56 -6.28 -4.55 0.44
C SER A 56 -6.75 -5.32 -0.80
N VAL A 57 -5.88 -5.39 -1.79
CA VAL A 57 -6.11 -6.08 -3.05
C VAL A 57 -4.80 -6.70 -3.53
N ALA A 58 -4.87 -7.91 -4.07
CA ALA A 58 -3.74 -8.61 -4.69
C ALA A 58 -4.12 -9.21 -6.03
N ALA A 59 -3.15 -9.40 -6.91
CA ALA A 59 -3.33 -10.06 -8.20
C ALA A 59 -2.32 -11.20 -8.35
N ASP A 60 -2.76 -12.35 -8.86
CA ASP A 60 -1.88 -13.51 -9.06
C ASP A 60 -1.12 -13.47 -10.40
N GLY A 61 -1.37 -12.47 -11.24
CA GLY A 61 -0.81 -12.35 -12.59
C GLY A 61 -1.38 -13.38 -13.58
N LYS A 62 -2.20 -14.32 -13.14
CA LYS A 62 -2.75 -15.43 -13.94
C LYS A 62 -4.25 -15.28 -14.23
N GLY A 63 -4.90 -14.33 -13.58
CA GLY A 63 -6.32 -14.02 -13.85
C GLY A 63 -7.16 -13.82 -12.60
N SER A 64 -6.61 -14.07 -11.42
CA SER A 64 -7.34 -13.89 -10.17
C SER A 64 -6.98 -12.55 -9.52
N ILE A 65 -8.01 -11.83 -9.10
CA ILE A 65 -7.90 -10.60 -8.31
C ILE A 65 -8.53 -10.88 -6.95
N LEU A 66 -7.71 -10.83 -5.91
CA LEU A 66 -8.12 -11.10 -4.54
C LEU A 66 -8.41 -9.78 -3.82
N VAL A 67 -9.56 -9.67 -3.22
CA VAL A 67 -9.98 -8.51 -2.42
C VAL A 67 -10.05 -8.92 -0.96
N LEU A 68 -9.34 -8.20 -0.09
CA LEU A 68 -9.37 -8.42 1.34
C LEU A 68 -10.30 -7.41 2.02
N ARG A 69 -11.16 -7.92 2.89
CA ARG A 69 -12.12 -7.13 3.66
C ARG A 69 -12.04 -7.44 5.15
N ARG A 70 -12.70 -6.59 5.95
CA ARG A 70 -12.95 -6.86 7.38
C ARG A 70 -14.26 -7.62 7.63
N SER A 71 -15.22 -7.51 6.70
CA SER A 71 -16.48 -8.29 6.73
C SER A 71 -16.26 -9.73 6.24
N ASP A 72 -17.12 -10.64 6.70
CA ASP A 72 -17.12 -12.04 6.25
C ASP A 72 -17.89 -12.24 4.92
N PRO A 73 -17.41 -13.10 4.04
CA PRO A 73 -16.08 -13.71 4.03
C PRO A 73 -15.01 -12.68 3.72
N PRO A 74 -13.84 -12.70 4.42
CA PRO A 74 -12.85 -11.63 4.30
C PRO A 74 -12.05 -11.69 2.99
N VAL A 75 -11.91 -12.84 2.36
CA VAL A 75 -11.23 -12.98 1.08
C VAL A 75 -12.24 -13.26 -0.01
N LEU A 76 -12.28 -12.38 -1.00
CA LEU A 76 -13.07 -12.53 -2.22
C LEU A 76 -12.13 -12.69 -3.41
N ILE A 77 -12.37 -13.67 -4.27
CA ILE A 77 -11.57 -13.91 -5.48
C ILE A 77 -12.44 -13.65 -6.70
N TYR A 78 -11.97 -12.73 -7.55
CA TYR A 78 -12.61 -12.36 -8.80
C TYR A 78 -11.76 -12.79 -10.00
N ASP A 79 -12.40 -13.07 -11.14
CA ASP A 79 -11.71 -13.11 -12.42
C ASP A 79 -11.39 -11.68 -12.91
N ARG A 80 -10.68 -11.57 -14.05
CA ARG A 80 -10.30 -10.26 -14.64
C ARG A 80 -11.49 -9.41 -15.10
N GLU A 81 -12.63 -10.05 -15.35
CA GLU A 81 -13.88 -9.44 -15.77
C GLU A 81 -14.68 -8.89 -14.58
N GLY A 82 -14.23 -9.21 -13.35
CA GLY A 82 -14.86 -8.74 -12.11
C GLY A 82 -16.00 -9.65 -11.65
N LYS A 83 -16.07 -10.89 -12.12
CA LYS A 83 -17.01 -11.89 -11.62
C LYS A 83 -16.42 -12.60 -10.41
N LEU A 84 -17.17 -12.65 -9.30
CA LEU A 84 -16.79 -13.41 -8.11
C LEU A 84 -16.74 -14.92 -8.42
N VAL A 85 -15.58 -15.53 -8.21
CA VAL A 85 -15.35 -16.96 -8.51
C VAL A 85 -15.15 -17.79 -7.25
N ASN A 86 -14.68 -17.19 -6.15
CA ASN A 86 -14.52 -17.88 -4.88
C ASN A 86 -14.50 -16.89 -3.70
N SER A 87 -14.73 -17.39 -2.50
CA SER A 87 -14.56 -16.64 -1.26
C SER A 87 -14.28 -17.56 -0.09
N TRP A 88 -13.48 -17.11 0.89
CA TRP A 88 -13.12 -17.91 2.05
C TRP A 88 -12.65 -17.04 3.23
N GLY A 89 -12.39 -17.70 4.37
CA GLY A 89 -11.73 -17.09 5.53
C GLY A 89 -12.67 -16.65 6.66
N THR A 90 -13.98 -16.94 6.56
CA THR A 90 -14.97 -16.58 7.59
C THR A 90 -14.51 -17.02 8.99
N GLY A 91 -14.46 -16.06 9.92
CA GLY A 91 -14.08 -16.29 11.32
C GLY A 91 -12.59 -16.56 11.58
N LEU A 92 -11.71 -16.49 10.57
CA LEU A 92 -10.28 -16.78 10.74
C LEU A 92 -9.50 -15.62 11.37
N PHE A 93 -9.86 -14.40 11.05
CA PHE A 93 -9.06 -13.20 11.37
C PHE A 93 -9.74 -12.31 12.41
N VAL A 94 -8.93 -11.51 13.09
CA VAL A 94 -9.41 -10.49 14.04
C VAL A 94 -9.60 -9.15 13.33
N ASP A 95 -8.60 -8.72 12.52
CA ASP A 95 -8.63 -7.45 11.80
C ASP A 95 -7.65 -7.51 10.63
N THR A 96 -8.13 -7.93 9.49
CA THR A 96 -7.34 -8.04 8.25
C THR A 96 -6.80 -6.68 7.83
N HIS A 97 -5.57 -6.65 7.31
CA HIS A 97 -4.97 -5.40 6.85
C HIS A 97 -4.32 -5.48 5.46
N ASN A 98 -3.53 -6.51 5.20
CA ASN A 98 -2.82 -6.71 3.95
C ASN A 98 -3.10 -8.09 3.38
N ILE A 99 -3.16 -8.18 2.05
CA ILE A 99 -3.12 -9.42 1.28
C ILE A 99 -2.11 -9.28 0.15
N ASP A 100 -1.33 -10.32 -0.07
CA ASP A 100 -0.45 -10.44 -1.23
C ASP A 100 -0.52 -11.86 -1.80
N VAL A 101 -0.18 -12.01 -3.09
CA VAL A 101 0.02 -13.31 -3.74
C VAL A 101 1.48 -13.38 -4.17
N ASP A 102 2.23 -14.25 -3.52
CA ASP A 102 3.64 -14.41 -3.81
C ASP A 102 3.88 -15.03 -5.21
N ARG A 103 5.10 -14.91 -5.70
CA ARG A 103 5.51 -15.46 -7.00
C ARG A 103 5.36 -16.99 -7.12
N PHE A 104 5.18 -17.68 -6.01
CA PHE A 104 4.95 -19.13 -5.96
C PHE A 104 3.47 -19.48 -6.02
N GLY A 105 2.57 -18.48 -5.95
CA GLY A 105 1.11 -18.61 -6.01
C GLY A 105 0.45 -18.86 -4.66
N PHE A 106 1.11 -18.52 -3.56
CA PHE A 106 0.53 -18.59 -2.22
C PHE A 106 0.00 -17.23 -1.79
N VAL A 107 -1.10 -17.24 -1.04
CA VAL A 107 -1.74 -16.06 -0.49
C VAL A 107 -1.18 -15.77 0.90
N TRP A 108 -0.75 -14.54 1.12
CA TRP A 108 -0.29 -14.06 2.40
C TRP A 108 -1.24 -13.02 2.96
N ILE A 109 -1.56 -13.11 4.24
CA ILE A 109 -2.49 -12.19 4.91
C ILE A 109 -1.90 -11.72 6.23
N GLY A 110 -1.84 -10.40 6.40
CA GLY A 110 -1.57 -9.76 7.68
C GLY A 110 -2.86 -9.55 8.47
N ASP A 111 -2.95 -10.16 9.66
CA ASP A 111 -4.00 -9.94 10.64
C ASP A 111 -3.47 -8.98 11.72
N ARG A 112 -3.72 -7.70 11.48
CA ARG A 112 -3.12 -6.58 12.22
C ARG A 112 -3.37 -6.68 13.73
N ASN A 113 -4.62 -6.76 14.15
CA ASN A 113 -4.96 -6.86 15.58
C ASN A 113 -4.84 -8.30 16.13
N GLY A 114 -4.82 -9.30 15.25
CA GLY A 114 -4.48 -10.68 15.60
C GLY A 114 -3.00 -10.89 15.89
N GLN A 115 -2.13 -9.94 15.52
CA GLN A 115 -0.67 -9.98 15.68
C GLN A 115 -0.04 -11.13 14.88
N MET A 116 -0.61 -11.46 13.72
CA MET A 116 -0.26 -12.64 12.93
C MET A 116 -0.02 -12.30 11.46
N VAL A 117 0.82 -13.08 10.82
CA VAL A 117 0.92 -13.22 9.37
C VAL A 117 0.65 -14.68 9.01
N TYR A 118 -0.19 -14.90 8.01
CA TYR A 118 -0.61 -16.22 7.59
C TYR A 118 -0.28 -16.48 6.14
N LYS A 119 0.04 -17.75 5.82
CA LYS A 119 0.20 -18.25 4.45
C LYS A 119 -0.91 -19.24 4.14
N PHE A 120 -1.54 -19.09 2.96
CA PHE A 120 -2.62 -19.96 2.48
C PHE A 120 -2.36 -20.41 1.04
N THR A 121 -3.04 -21.47 0.64
CA THR A 121 -3.29 -21.75 -0.77
C THR A 121 -4.36 -20.80 -1.32
N MET A 122 -4.53 -20.74 -2.65
CA MET A 122 -5.55 -19.88 -3.29
C MET A 122 -6.98 -20.24 -2.87
N ASP A 123 -7.24 -21.48 -2.49
CA ASP A 123 -8.53 -21.97 -2.01
C ASP A 123 -8.74 -21.82 -0.49
N GLY A 124 -7.79 -21.20 0.22
CA GLY A 124 -7.93 -20.83 1.64
C GLY A 124 -7.46 -21.88 2.64
N LYS A 125 -6.72 -22.92 2.21
CA LYS A 125 -6.09 -23.85 3.15
C LYS A 125 -4.87 -23.19 3.78
N GLN A 126 -4.86 -23.06 5.12
CA GLN A 126 -3.71 -22.51 5.84
C GLN A 126 -2.52 -23.47 5.78
N LEU A 127 -1.35 -22.90 5.45
CA LEU A 127 -0.08 -23.61 5.34
C LEU A 127 0.92 -23.23 6.42
N MET A 128 0.91 -21.95 6.85
CA MET A 128 1.84 -21.41 7.83
C MET A 128 1.19 -20.27 8.60
N SER A 129 1.70 -20.02 9.81
CA SER A 129 1.46 -18.79 10.56
C SER A 129 2.74 -18.32 11.23
N ILE A 130 2.95 -17.02 11.26
CA ILE A 130 4.08 -16.34 11.93
C ILE A 130 3.49 -15.33 12.89
N GLY A 131 4.08 -15.20 14.06
CA GLY A 131 3.56 -14.36 15.14
C GLY A 131 3.06 -15.20 16.32
N THR A 132 2.58 -14.52 17.35
CA THR A 132 1.92 -15.14 18.50
C THR A 132 0.54 -14.50 18.65
N LYS A 133 -0.53 -15.28 18.39
CA LYS A 133 -1.89 -14.75 18.29
C LYS A 133 -2.28 -13.95 19.53
N GLY A 134 -2.64 -12.69 19.32
CA GLY A 134 -3.08 -11.76 20.35
C GLY A 134 -1.95 -11.23 21.26
N VAL A 135 -0.68 -11.64 21.05
CA VAL A 135 0.45 -11.20 21.85
C VAL A 135 1.22 -10.11 21.12
N LYS A 136 1.23 -8.92 21.69
CA LYS A 136 2.00 -7.79 21.17
C LYS A 136 3.49 -7.96 21.48
N GLY A 137 4.33 -7.75 20.47
CA GLY A 137 5.78 -7.65 20.59
C GLY A 137 6.23 -6.18 20.61
N ASP A 138 7.49 -5.99 20.89
CA ASP A 138 8.20 -4.71 20.74
C ASP A 138 9.19 -4.76 19.56
N ASP A 139 9.94 -3.68 19.34
CA ASP A 139 10.92 -3.59 18.25
C ASP A 139 12.06 -4.62 18.33
N THR A 140 12.21 -5.36 19.41
CA THR A 140 13.22 -6.42 19.61
C THR A 140 12.66 -7.83 19.54
N SER A 141 11.34 -7.99 19.54
CA SER A 141 10.66 -9.30 19.55
C SER A 141 10.93 -10.09 18.27
N LYS A 142 11.25 -11.37 18.41
CA LYS A 142 11.54 -12.30 17.31
C LYS A 142 10.33 -13.15 16.90
N THR A 143 9.29 -13.18 17.74
CA THR A 143 8.16 -14.10 17.61
C THR A 143 6.80 -13.42 17.68
N SER A 144 6.75 -12.11 17.87
CA SER A 144 5.50 -11.36 17.99
C SER A 144 5.60 -10.02 17.30
N PHE A 145 4.50 -9.59 16.69
CA PHE A 145 4.35 -8.30 16.04
C PHE A 145 3.58 -7.33 16.94
N ASN A 146 3.54 -6.06 16.53
CA ASN A 146 2.62 -5.10 17.11
C ASN A 146 1.93 -4.32 15.99
N ARG A 147 0.89 -4.96 15.43
CA ARG A 147 0.06 -4.46 14.33
C ARG A 147 0.83 -4.36 13.01
N ALA A 148 1.38 -5.51 12.55
CA ALA A 148 2.01 -5.63 11.24
C ALA A 148 1.10 -5.07 10.13
N SER A 149 1.70 -4.32 9.21
CA SER A 149 1.02 -3.57 8.15
C SER A 149 1.10 -4.24 6.79
N ASP A 150 2.21 -4.93 6.49
CA ASP A 150 2.46 -5.51 5.17
C ASP A 150 3.32 -6.77 5.26
N VAL A 151 3.25 -7.61 4.24
CA VAL A 151 4.09 -8.80 4.07
C VAL A 151 4.50 -8.94 2.62
N PHE A 152 5.78 -9.17 2.39
CA PHE A 152 6.36 -9.41 1.07
C PHE A 152 7.21 -10.69 1.10
N VAL A 153 7.18 -11.48 0.01
CA VAL A 153 8.00 -12.68 -0.14
C VAL A 153 9.01 -12.48 -1.27
N ALA A 154 10.28 -12.53 -0.89
CA ALA A 154 11.38 -12.35 -1.80
C ALA A 154 11.54 -13.51 -2.79
N PRO A 155 12.31 -13.35 -3.89
CA PRO A 155 12.55 -14.39 -4.88
C PRO A 155 13.17 -15.68 -4.34
N ASN A 156 13.94 -15.61 -3.26
CA ASN A 156 14.54 -16.77 -2.58
C ASN A 156 13.55 -17.47 -1.60
N GLY A 157 12.37 -16.88 -1.40
CA GLY A 157 11.33 -17.37 -0.51
C GLY A 157 11.36 -16.76 0.89
N ASP A 158 12.34 -15.93 1.24
CA ASP A 158 12.38 -15.25 2.53
C ASP A 158 11.24 -14.24 2.65
N ILE A 159 10.73 -14.09 3.86
CA ILE A 159 9.51 -13.37 4.18
C ILE A 159 9.88 -12.10 4.93
N PHE A 160 9.48 -10.95 4.42
CA PHE A 160 9.67 -9.65 5.04
C PHE A 160 8.34 -9.12 5.54
N VAL A 161 8.24 -8.87 6.83
CA VAL A 161 7.04 -8.34 7.48
C VAL A 161 7.31 -6.91 7.92
N ALA A 162 6.54 -5.97 7.38
CA ALA A 162 6.50 -4.59 7.84
C ALA A 162 5.68 -4.55 9.15
N ASP A 163 6.33 -4.33 10.27
CA ASP A 163 5.73 -4.27 11.60
C ASP A 163 5.81 -2.82 12.09
N GLY A 164 4.90 -1.95 11.57
CA GLY A 164 5.10 -0.53 11.61
C GLY A 164 3.95 0.34 12.15
N TYR A 165 2.82 -0.21 12.60
CA TYR A 165 1.80 0.63 13.24
C TYR A 165 2.14 1.06 14.65
N GLU A 166 2.80 0.19 15.40
CA GLU A 166 3.21 0.44 16.78
C GLU A 166 4.71 0.12 17.01
N ASN A 167 5.29 -0.70 16.12
CA ASN A 167 6.73 -0.94 16.02
C ASN A 167 7.31 -0.17 14.82
N HIS A 168 8.64 -0.15 14.70
CA HIS A 168 9.37 0.68 13.75
C HIS A 168 10.38 -0.17 12.96
N ARG A 169 9.93 -1.34 12.42
CA ARG A 169 10.85 -2.34 11.91
C ARG A 169 10.28 -3.16 10.74
N ILE A 170 11.19 -3.81 10.04
CA ILE A 170 10.91 -4.95 9.18
C ILE A 170 11.50 -6.18 9.87
N VAL A 171 10.76 -7.28 9.89
CA VAL A 171 11.25 -8.55 10.42
C VAL A 171 11.39 -9.53 9.26
N GLU A 172 12.57 -10.11 9.11
CA GLU A 172 12.88 -11.11 8.10
C GLU A 172 12.79 -12.52 8.70
N PHE A 173 12.07 -13.38 7.98
CA PHE A 173 11.96 -14.81 8.28
C PHE A 173 12.37 -15.62 7.05
N SER A 174 12.90 -16.83 7.27
CA SER A 174 13.13 -17.78 6.19
C SER A 174 11.82 -18.25 5.56
N LYS A 175 11.90 -18.87 4.40
CA LYS A 175 10.75 -19.50 3.72
C LYS A 175 9.98 -20.50 4.60
N ASP A 176 10.61 -21.01 5.65
CA ASP A 176 10.02 -21.95 6.62
C ASP A 176 9.51 -21.24 7.89
N GLY A 177 9.45 -19.90 7.90
CA GLY A 177 8.95 -19.09 9.00
C GLY A 177 9.90 -18.95 10.19
N LYS A 178 11.19 -19.28 10.05
CA LYS A 178 12.19 -19.10 11.11
C LYS A 178 12.75 -17.68 11.08
N PHE A 179 12.80 -17.04 12.23
CA PHE A 179 13.39 -15.71 12.39
C PHE A 179 14.83 -15.65 11.84
N ILE A 180 15.12 -14.61 11.07
CA ILE A 180 16.47 -14.33 10.57
C ILE A 180 17.01 -13.08 11.24
N LYS A 181 16.38 -11.90 11.02
CA LYS A 181 16.83 -10.64 11.59
C LYS A 181 15.74 -9.57 11.66
N ILE A 182 16.07 -8.47 12.30
CA ILE A 182 15.31 -7.23 12.33
C ILE A 182 16.08 -6.17 11.54
N ILE A 183 15.35 -5.38 10.73
CA ILE A 183 15.86 -4.22 10.00
C ILE A 183 15.12 -2.98 10.56
N GLY A 184 15.85 -1.93 10.91
CA GLY A 184 15.32 -0.78 11.65
C GLY A 184 15.21 -1.05 13.14
N GLY A 185 14.02 -0.88 13.72
CA GLY A 185 13.78 -1.08 15.16
C GLY A 185 14.11 0.14 16.02
N ILE A 186 14.29 1.30 15.40
CA ILE A 186 14.50 2.57 16.10
C ILE A 186 13.54 3.60 15.51
N LYS A 187 12.66 4.14 16.35
CA LYS A 187 11.75 5.22 15.96
C LYS A 187 12.51 6.49 15.62
N GLY A 188 12.17 7.13 14.52
CA GLY A 188 12.70 8.44 14.17
C GLY A 188 12.42 8.88 12.75
N LYS A 189 12.67 10.18 12.54
CA LYS A 189 12.50 10.87 11.25
C LYS A 189 13.79 10.89 10.44
N GLU A 190 14.93 10.63 11.06
CA GLU A 190 16.21 10.65 10.40
C GLU A 190 16.34 9.49 9.39
N PRO A 191 17.09 9.67 8.31
CA PRO A 191 17.41 8.59 7.38
C PRO A 191 17.96 7.36 8.12
N GLY A 192 17.44 6.18 7.77
CA GLY A 192 17.82 4.94 8.45
C GLY A 192 17.05 4.63 9.73
N ARG A 193 16.05 5.41 10.05
CA ARG A 193 15.04 5.12 11.10
C ARG A 193 13.66 5.08 10.49
N PHE A 194 12.72 4.44 11.15
CA PHE A 194 11.34 4.39 10.74
C PHE A 194 10.42 5.08 11.74
N ASP A 195 9.33 5.68 11.22
CA ASP A 195 8.23 6.17 12.06
C ASP A 195 7.04 5.22 12.01
N ALA A 196 6.58 4.86 10.80
CA ALA A 196 5.50 3.90 10.63
C ALA A 196 5.68 3.11 9.33
N VAL A 197 6.43 2.02 9.36
CA VAL A 197 6.62 1.16 8.19
C VAL A 197 5.27 0.62 7.73
N HIS A 198 4.82 1.00 6.54
CA HIS A 198 3.51 0.62 6.05
C HIS A 198 3.52 -0.32 4.84
N GLY A 199 4.58 -0.33 4.07
CA GLY A 199 4.76 -1.22 2.92
C GLY A 199 6.21 -1.61 2.73
N VAL A 200 6.45 -2.82 2.21
CA VAL A 200 7.76 -3.33 1.84
C VAL A 200 7.69 -4.12 0.54
N GLN A 201 8.64 -3.84 -0.36
CA GLN A 201 8.83 -4.56 -1.62
C GLN A 201 10.33 -4.73 -1.87
N MET A 202 10.68 -5.48 -2.91
CA MET A 202 12.08 -5.65 -3.33
C MET A 202 12.20 -5.32 -4.81
N ASP A 203 13.15 -4.46 -5.15
CA ASP A 203 13.44 -4.12 -6.55
C ASP A 203 14.26 -5.22 -7.25
N SER A 204 14.49 -5.05 -8.56
CA SER A 204 15.25 -6.01 -9.38
C SER A 204 16.72 -6.15 -8.96
N LYS A 205 17.24 -5.19 -8.18
CA LYS A 205 18.60 -5.20 -7.63
C LYS A 205 18.67 -5.89 -6.26
N GLY A 206 17.56 -6.40 -5.75
CA GLY A 206 17.45 -7.04 -4.44
C GLY A 206 17.49 -6.05 -3.27
N ARG A 207 17.19 -4.78 -3.50
CA ARG A 207 17.07 -3.77 -2.43
C ARG A 207 15.65 -3.76 -1.88
N LEU A 208 15.52 -3.60 -0.58
CA LEU A 208 14.24 -3.40 0.06
C LEU A 208 13.80 -1.95 -0.15
N ILE A 209 12.62 -1.78 -0.68
CA ILE A 209 11.95 -0.50 -0.89
C ILE A 209 10.86 -0.41 0.16
N VAL A 210 10.97 0.55 1.06
CA VAL A 210 10.17 0.62 2.28
C VAL A 210 9.38 1.91 2.30
N LEU A 211 8.06 1.80 2.33
CA LEU A 211 7.17 2.94 2.51
C LEU A 211 7.03 3.23 4.00
N ASP A 212 7.62 4.32 4.44
CA ASP A 212 7.56 4.83 5.80
C ASP A 212 6.53 5.96 5.86
N ARG A 213 5.39 5.64 6.48
CA ARG A 213 4.25 6.57 6.64
C ARG A 213 4.52 7.49 7.81
N HIS A 214 5.34 8.50 7.57
CA HIS A 214 5.56 9.57 8.53
C HIS A 214 4.37 10.55 8.50
N ASP A 215 3.90 11.02 9.65
CA ASP A 215 2.70 11.89 9.73
C ASP A 215 2.86 13.20 8.95
N ASP A 216 4.06 13.79 8.96
CA ASP A 216 4.31 15.09 8.34
C ASP A 216 4.95 15.00 6.95
N ASP A 217 5.66 13.91 6.63
CA ASP A 217 6.41 13.75 5.39
C ASP A 217 6.61 12.25 5.06
N PRO A 218 5.56 11.57 4.56
CA PRO A 218 5.66 10.17 4.14
C PRO A 218 6.75 10.02 3.07
N ARG A 219 7.58 9.00 3.23
CA ARG A 219 8.78 8.81 2.40
C ARG A 219 8.96 7.36 2.00
N ILE A 220 9.84 7.13 1.04
CA ILE A 220 10.32 5.80 0.67
C ILE A 220 11.79 5.72 1.05
N GLN A 221 12.16 4.71 1.82
CA GLN A 221 13.54 4.40 2.15
C GLN A 221 14.00 3.14 1.42
N VAL A 222 15.26 3.14 0.99
CA VAL A 222 15.91 2.02 0.29
C VAL A 222 16.95 1.42 1.20
N TRP A 223 16.88 0.10 1.38
CA TRP A 223 17.76 -0.65 2.26
C TRP A 223 18.35 -1.85 1.53
N ASP A 224 19.55 -2.29 1.91
CA ASP A 224 20.00 -3.60 1.48
C ASP A 224 19.40 -4.73 2.35
N GLN A 225 19.51 -5.96 1.88
CA GLN A 225 19.01 -7.12 2.61
C GLN A 225 19.77 -7.40 3.91
N ASN A 226 20.93 -6.76 4.15
CA ASN A 226 21.69 -6.88 5.40
C ASN A 226 21.20 -5.89 6.48
N GLY A 227 20.24 -5.02 6.13
CA GLY A 227 19.70 -4.01 7.03
C GLY A 227 20.49 -2.71 7.06
N LYS A 228 21.29 -2.45 6.01
CA LYS A 228 21.97 -1.17 5.85
C LYS A 228 21.09 -0.22 5.03
N PHE A 229 20.85 0.97 5.57
CA PHE A 229 20.24 2.07 4.84
C PHE A 229 21.12 2.50 3.66
N ILE A 230 20.51 2.70 2.50
CA ILE A 230 21.18 3.11 1.26
C ILE A 230 20.84 4.55 0.90
N GLU A 231 19.55 4.84 0.72
CA GLU A 231 19.07 6.15 0.28
C GLU A 231 17.61 6.38 0.66
N GLU A 232 17.17 7.61 0.55
CA GLU A 232 15.78 8.01 0.73
C GLU A 232 15.26 8.69 -0.55
N TRP A 233 14.02 8.36 -0.94
CA TRP A 233 13.34 9.00 -2.05
C TRP A 233 12.38 10.06 -1.50
N GLY A 234 12.84 11.30 -1.52
CA GLY A 234 12.07 12.45 -1.06
C GLY A 234 11.38 13.20 -2.19
N GLY A 235 10.59 14.23 -1.83
CA GLY A 235 9.91 15.10 -2.80
C GLY A 235 8.80 14.44 -3.60
N LEU A 236 8.28 13.31 -3.11
CA LEU A 236 7.16 12.60 -3.72
C LEU A 236 5.82 13.27 -3.42
N HIS A 237 5.78 14.22 -2.48
CA HIS A 237 4.57 14.93 -2.05
C HIS A 237 3.42 13.98 -1.68
N LEU A 238 3.76 12.94 -0.93
CA LEU A 238 2.79 12.03 -0.31
C LEU A 238 2.14 12.74 0.89
N THR A 239 0.87 12.51 1.11
CA THR A 239 0.15 12.97 2.32
C THR A 239 -0.11 11.83 3.29
N MET A 240 -0.36 10.62 2.77
CA MET A 240 -0.44 9.39 3.52
C MET A 240 -0.13 8.23 2.57
N GLY A 241 1.13 8.01 2.26
CA GLY A 241 1.56 6.87 1.48
C GLY A 241 1.11 5.57 2.14
N SER A 242 0.35 4.73 1.45
CA SER A 242 -0.31 3.60 2.10
C SER A 242 0.12 2.26 1.57
N GLY A 243 0.12 2.06 0.29
CA GLY A 243 0.57 0.82 -0.33
C GLY A 243 1.18 1.10 -1.69
N PHE A 244 1.96 0.17 -2.18
CA PHE A 244 2.56 0.31 -3.49
C PHE A 244 2.77 -1.06 -4.16
N THR A 245 2.89 -1.02 -5.46
CA THR A 245 3.27 -2.14 -6.30
C THR A 245 4.30 -1.67 -7.32
N MET A 246 4.91 -2.58 -8.03
CA MET A 246 5.88 -2.24 -9.07
C MET A 246 5.71 -3.09 -10.32
N ASP A 247 6.26 -2.61 -11.43
CA ASP A 247 6.40 -3.37 -12.65
C ASP A 247 7.79 -4.03 -12.76
N ASP A 248 7.96 -4.86 -13.79
CA ASP A 248 9.19 -5.61 -14.05
C ASP A 248 10.40 -4.71 -14.40
N ASN A 249 10.18 -3.41 -14.53
CA ASN A 249 11.22 -2.41 -14.82
C ASN A 249 11.51 -1.51 -13.61
N ASP A 250 11.16 -1.92 -12.39
CA ASP A 250 11.28 -1.11 -11.17
C ASP A 250 10.57 0.26 -11.28
N THR A 251 9.41 0.31 -11.94
CA THR A 251 8.51 1.45 -11.86
C THR A 251 7.52 1.19 -10.74
N PHE A 252 7.50 2.05 -9.73
CA PHE A 252 6.63 1.91 -8.57
C PHE A 252 5.36 2.73 -8.75
N TYR A 253 4.26 2.18 -8.29
CA TYR A 253 2.94 2.83 -8.28
C TYR A 253 2.51 2.93 -6.82
N VAL A 254 2.60 4.12 -6.26
CA VAL A 254 2.41 4.41 -4.84
C VAL A 254 1.04 5.03 -4.61
N GLY A 255 0.22 4.35 -3.84
CA GLY A 255 -1.08 4.87 -3.40
C GLY A 255 -0.93 5.85 -2.25
N ASP A 256 -1.64 6.96 -2.34
CA ASP A 256 -1.70 7.99 -1.30
C ASP A 256 -3.15 8.18 -0.85
N THR A 257 -3.46 7.63 0.30
CA THR A 257 -4.84 7.57 0.81
C THR A 257 -5.44 8.97 1.01
N ASN A 258 -4.77 9.85 1.75
CA ASN A 258 -5.29 11.19 2.05
C ASN A 258 -5.12 12.14 0.86
N GLY A 259 -4.13 11.90 0.02
CA GLY A 259 -3.90 12.70 -1.19
C GLY A 259 -4.85 12.35 -2.33
N HIS A 260 -5.64 11.27 -2.19
CA HIS A 260 -6.52 10.78 -3.27
C HIS A 260 -5.79 10.71 -4.61
N GLN A 261 -4.60 10.08 -4.60
CA GLN A 261 -3.71 10.05 -5.76
C GLN A 261 -2.96 8.72 -5.87
N LEU A 262 -2.54 8.42 -7.08
CA LEU A 262 -1.56 7.40 -7.39
C LEU A 262 -0.34 8.08 -8.00
N ILE A 263 0.84 7.81 -7.45
CA ILE A 263 2.10 8.40 -7.91
C ILE A 263 2.91 7.31 -8.59
N THR A 264 3.38 7.61 -9.80
CA THR A 264 4.34 6.75 -10.50
C THR A 264 5.76 7.22 -10.19
N VAL A 265 6.58 6.33 -9.64
CA VAL A 265 7.95 6.61 -9.22
C VAL A 265 8.92 5.76 -10.03
N LYS A 266 9.96 6.38 -10.56
CA LYS A 266 11.05 5.72 -11.28
C LYS A 266 12.38 6.31 -10.83
N ASP A 267 13.34 5.43 -10.52
CA ASP A 267 14.67 5.83 -10.05
C ASP A 267 14.61 6.87 -8.91
N GLY A 268 13.71 6.64 -7.94
CA GLY A 268 13.51 7.50 -6.77
C GLY A 268 12.81 8.83 -7.05
N LYS A 269 12.30 9.07 -8.26
CA LYS A 269 11.65 10.32 -8.66
C LYS A 269 10.20 10.08 -9.06
N GLY A 270 9.31 10.93 -8.59
CA GLY A 270 7.95 10.99 -9.12
C GLY A 270 7.97 11.43 -10.58
N ILE A 271 7.53 10.56 -11.49
CA ILE A 271 7.54 10.84 -12.93
C ILE A 271 6.15 11.09 -13.50
N ASP A 272 5.12 10.70 -12.76
CA ASP A 272 3.73 10.94 -13.12
C ASP A 272 2.82 10.86 -11.89
N ARG A 273 1.63 11.44 -12.00
CA ARG A 273 0.67 11.53 -10.91
C ARG A 273 -0.77 11.55 -11.43
N ILE A 274 -1.59 10.66 -10.91
CA ILE A 274 -3.04 10.73 -11.07
C ILE A 274 -3.59 11.34 -9.78
N GLY A 275 -3.96 12.62 -9.83
CA GLY A 275 -4.61 13.32 -8.73
C GLY A 275 -6.13 13.42 -8.93
N GLY A 276 -6.83 13.84 -7.86
CA GLY A 276 -8.27 14.05 -7.91
C GLY A 276 -9.07 12.77 -8.12
N LEU A 277 -8.46 11.63 -7.80
CA LEU A 277 -9.18 10.38 -7.70
C LEU A 277 -10.25 10.59 -6.62
N GLN A 278 -11.52 10.36 -6.95
CA GLN A 278 -12.56 10.21 -5.94
C GLN A 278 -12.32 8.93 -5.11
N VAL A 279 -11.02 8.61 -4.85
CA VAL A 279 -10.57 7.28 -4.48
C VAL A 279 -9.42 7.41 -3.50
N GLU A 280 -9.60 6.84 -2.32
CA GLU A 280 -8.49 6.54 -1.45
C GLU A 280 -7.73 5.33 -2.03
N ALA A 281 -6.50 5.52 -2.46
CA ALA A 281 -5.62 4.43 -2.87
C ALA A 281 -4.88 3.88 -1.63
N HIS A 282 -5.55 3.03 -0.82
CA HIS A 282 -4.94 2.47 0.39
C HIS A 282 -3.92 1.38 0.05
N GLN A 283 -4.27 0.45 -0.80
CA GLN A 283 -3.34 -0.58 -1.30
C GLN A 283 -3.42 -0.64 -2.81
N ALA A 284 -2.29 -0.85 -3.44
CA ALA A 284 -2.18 -1.02 -4.88
C ALA A 284 -1.56 -2.36 -5.21
N THR A 285 -2.08 -3.04 -6.23
CA THR A 285 -1.46 -4.21 -6.83
C THR A 285 -1.47 -4.10 -8.35
N ARG A 286 -0.52 -4.77 -9.01
CA ARG A 286 -0.44 -4.86 -10.46
C ARG A 286 -0.69 -6.30 -10.91
N ASP A 287 -1.65 -6.49 -11.81
CA ASP A 287 -1.77 -7.75 -12.53
C ASP A 287 -0.64 -7.82 -13.58
N SER A 288 0.38 -8.62 -13.34
CA SER A 288 1.52 -8.78 -14.24
C SER A 288 1.12 -9.33 -15.62
N GLY A 289 0.01 -10.05 -15.71
CA GLY A 289 -0.49 -10.60 -16.96
C GLY A 289 -1.07 -9.54 -17.92
N THR A 290 -1.59 -8.43 -17.39
CA THR A 290 -2.21 -7.36 -18.20
C THR A 290 -1.57 -5.99 -18.03
N GLY A 291 -0.83 -5.78 -16.95
CA GLY A 291 -0.29 -4.49 -16.54
C GLY A 291 -1.32 -3.57 -15.89
N ALA A 292 -2.56 -4.00 -15.71
CA ALA A 292 -3.59 -3.23 -15.02
C ALA A 292 -3.25 -3.10 -13.52
N LEU A 293 -3.52 -1.93 -12.96
CA LEU A 293 -3.42 -1.68 -11.52
C LEU A 293 -4.80 -1.83 -10.89
N TYR A 294 -4.82 -2.35 -9.68
CA TYR A 294 -6.01 -2.41 -8.85
C TYR A 294 -5.74 -1.70 -7.53
N LEU A 295 -6.66 -0.81 -7.14
CA LEU A 295 -6.50 0.04 -5.97
C LEU A 295 -7.64 -0.24 -4.98
N ALA A 296 -7.30 -0.56 -3.75
CA ALA A 296 -8.28 -0.72 -2.67
C ALA A 296 -8.70 0.65 -2.13
N HIS A 297 -10.01 0.93 -2.15
CA HIS A 297 -10.60 2.14 -1.59
C HIS A 297 -11.22 1.84 -0.24
N THR A 298 -10.55 2.25 0.83
CA THR A 298 -10.99 1.96 2.21
C THR A 298 -12.15 2.85 2.67
N GLY A 299 -12.25 4.08 2.17
CA GLY A 299 -13.27 5.06 2.58
C GLY A 299 -14.65 4.83 1.99
N ALA A 300 -14.78 4.01 0.91
CA ALA A 300 -16.06 3.76 0.29
C ALA A 300 -16.97 2.89 1.16
N PRO A 301 -18.21 3.34 1.46
CA PRO A 301 -19.18 2.50 2.13
C PRO A 301 -19.41 1.20 1.35
N GLY A 302 -19.28 0.06 2.03
CA GLY A 302 -19.44 -1.27 1.41
C GLY A 302 -18.22 -1.75 0.61
N GLY A 303 -17.15 -0.97 0.58
CA GLY A 303 -15.91 -1.34 -0.10
C GLY A 303 -15.92 -1.07 -1.62
N MET A 304 -14.74 -0.84 -2.17
CA MET A 304 -14.58 -0.61 -3.61
C MET A 304 -13.15 -0.94 -4.05
N ILE A 305 -13.03 -1.48 -5.25
CA ILE A 305 -11.77 -1.61 -5.97
C ILE A 305 -11.86 -0.76 -7.24
N TRP A 306 -10.79 -0.06 -7.53
CA TRP A 306 -10.62 0.61 -8.82
C TRP A 306 -9.62 -0.16 -9.68
N LYS A 307 -9.99 -0.33 -10.94
CA LYS A 307 -9.09 -0.83 -11.99
C LYS A 307 -8.58 0.36 -12.78
N VAL A 308 -7.27 0.49 -12.88
CA VAL A 308 -6.58 1.55 -13.61
C VAL A 308 -5.76 0.93 -14.73
N VAL A 309 -6.05 1.33 -15.96
CA VAL A 309 -5.31 0.92 -17.15
C VAL A 309 -4.53 2.11 -17.70
N ILE A 310 -3.22 1.96 -17.79
CA ILE A 310 -2.33 2.97 -18.35
C ILE A 310 -2.34 2.81 -19.88
N LYS A 311 -2.83 3.84 -20.58
CA LYS A 311 -2.81 3.89 -22.05
C LYS A 311 -1.48 4.52 -22.48
N LYS A 312 -0.67 3.76 -23.15
CA LYS A 312 0.61 4.23 -23.74
C LYS A 312 0.36 4.96 -25.04
#